data_d47547ec762f1ab5af149b8e133a2631
#
_entry.id   d47547ec762f1ab5af149b8e133a2631
#
_cell.length_a   1.000
_cell.length_b   1.000
_cell.length_c   1.000
_cell.angle_alpha   90.00
_cell.angle_beta   90.00
_cell.angle_gamma   90.00
#
_symmetry.space_group_name_H-M   'P 1'
#
loop_
_entity.id
_entity.type
_entity.pdbx_description
1 polymer ?
#
loop_
_entity_poly.entity_id
_entity_poly.type
_entity_poly.pdbx_seq_one_letter_code
_entity_poly.pdbx_strand_id
1 'polypeptide(L)'
;MCEMNAPEATEPLRIVTWNCAGKLREKYALLQSLKADICIVQECENPAVSRHKGYREFAANALWTGDVHYKGLGVFAREGISLSLLDWESYCLRHFLPVCVNEQWNLLAVWAAKPYIEEYYVYHSIHRDKIDSHTVVAGDFNSNQRWDRKHNKRSHSAVVQMLADAGLVSAWHQVKGEMHGQESEPTFFLYRKPERPYHIDYAFAAPDAIRDCRIEQDSVWACSDHRPLIIDLNL
;
A
#
# COMPACT_ATOMS: atom_id res chain seq x y z
N MET A 1 -0.09 31.43 37.02
CA MET A 1 0.20 30.05 36.55
C MET A 1 -0.38 29.94 35.15
N CYS A 2 0.43 29.98 34.12
CA CYS A 2 -0.02 29.69 32.75
C CYS A 2 -0.20 28.19 32.63
N GLU A 3 -1.43 27.74 32.45
CA GLU A 3 -1.71 26.38 32.02
C GLU A 3 -1.14 26.24 30.58
N MET A 4 -0.07 25.45 30.46
CA MET A 4 0.39 25.00 29.17
C MET A 4 -0.66 24.00 28.63
N ASN A 5 -1.45 24.43 27.67
CA ASN A 5 -2.30 23.53 26.91
C ASN A 5 -1.38 22.44 26.30
N ALA A 6 -1.67 21.19 26.64
CA ALA A 6 -1.03 20.07 25.95
C ALA A 6 -1.36 20.20 24.43
N PRO A 7 -0.40 19.91 23.54
CA PRO A 7 -0.66 19.94 22.11
C PRO A 7 -1.82 18.99 21.80
N GLU A 8 -2.85 19.51 21.10
CA GLU A 8 -3.92 18.67 20.58
C GLU A 8 -3.29 17.53 19.77
N ALA A 9 -3.62 16.30 20.15
CA ALA A 9 -3.17 15.13 19.41
C ALA A 9 -3.73 15.24 17.98
N THR A 10 -2.86 15.45 17.01
CA THR A 10 -3.24 15.45 15.60
C THR A 10 -3.92 14.11 15.26
N GLU A 11 -5.05 14.15 14.55
CA GLU A 11 -5.68 12.92 14.08
C GLU A 11 -4.69 12.15 13.20
N PRO A 12 -4.59 10.82 13.35
CA PRO A 12 -3.66 10.03 12.58
C PRO A 12 -4.04 10.05 11.10
N LEU A 13 -3.04 10.05 10.23
CA LEU A 13 -3.22 9.88 8.79
C LEU A 13 -3.60 8.44 8.49
N ARG A 14 -4.74 8.23 7.85
CA ARG A 14 -5.21 6.89 7.45
C ARG A 14 -4.85 6.56 6.01
N ILE A 15 -4.06 5.52 5.82
CA ILE A 15 -3.75 4.96 4.51
C ILE A 15 -4.47 3.61 4.36
N VAL A 16 -5.08 3.39 3.20
CA VAL A 16 -5.69 2.11 2.84
C VAL A 16 -5.01 1.58 1.59
N THR A 17 -4.50 0.36 1.63
CA THR A 17 -4.05 -0.35 0.42
C THR A 17 -4.99 -1.50 0.08
N TRP A 18 -5.35 -1.62 -1.20
CA TRP A 18 -6.28 -2.64 -1.66
C TRP A 18 -6.11 -3.01 -3.13
N ASN A 19 -5.86 -4.27 -3.40
CA ASN A 19 -6.03 -4.80 -4.76
C ASN A 19 -7.53 -4.98 -5.04
N CYS A 20 -8.08 -4.14 -5.89
CA CYS A 20 -9.51 -4.10 -6.15
C CYS A 20 -10.00 -5.16 -7.14
N ALA A 21 -9.12 -5.98 -7.72
CA ALA A 21 -9.46 -6.96 -8.77
C ALA A 21 -10.24 -6.32 -9.94
N GLY A 22 -9.80 -5.14 -10.38
CA GLY A 22 -10.42 -4.38 -11.48
C GLY A 22 -11.71 -3.63 -11.12
N LYS A 23 -12.18 -2.81 -12.04
CA LYS A 23 -13.47 -2.08 -11.96
C LYS A 23 -13.61 -1.21 -10.71
N LEU A 24 -12.56 -0.48 -10.33
CA LEU A 24 -12.62 0.43 -9.18
C LEU A 24 -13.76 1.44 -9.30
N ARG A 25 -14.10 1.89 -10.53
CA ARG A 25 -15.23 2.78 -10.80
C ARG A 25 -16.59 2.31 -10.26
N GLU A 26 -16.72 1.00 -10.01
CA GLU A 26 -17.95 0.39 -9.45
C GLU A 26 -17.82 0.15 -7.92
N LYS A 27 -16.63 0.37 -7.34
CA LYS A 27 -16.26 -0.06 -5.98
C LYS A 27 -15.68 1.07 -5.09
N TYR A 28 -15.36 2.25 -5.66
CA TYR A 28 -14.69 3.32 -4.91
C TYR A 28 -15.47 3.79 -3.68
N ALA A 29 -16.80 3.60 -3.64
CA ALA A 29 -17.63 3.91 -2.48
C ALA A 29 -17.20 3.12 -1.22
N LEU A 30 -16.64 1.91 -1.39
CA LEU A 30 -16.06 1.15 -0.29
C LEU A 30 -14.87 1.90 0.33
N LEU A 31 -13.94 2.39 -0.50
CA LEU A 31 -12.79 3.15 -0.01
C LEU A 31 -13.23 4.44 0.71
N GLN A 32 -14.26 5.12 0.21
CA GLN A 32 -14.84 6.30 0.86
C GLN A 32 -15.42 5.95 2.24
N SER A 33 -16.08 4.78 2.38
CA SER A 33 -16.64 4.34 3.67
C SER A 33 -15.58 4.06 4.73
N LEU A 34 -14.34 3.71 4.32
CA LEU A 34 -13.20 3.49 5.21
C LEU A 34 -12.57 4.80 5.73
N LYS A 35 -13.03 5.96 5.23
CA LYS A 35 -12.53 7.30 5.60
C LYS A 35 -11.01 7.39 5.47
N ALA A 36 -10.47 6.86 4.39
CA ALA A 36 -9.06 6.93 4.09
C ALA A 36 -8.65 8.35 3.67
N ASP A 37 -7.53 8.82 4.19
CA ASP A 37 -6.88 10.05 3.72
C ASP A 37 -6.14 9.80 2.39
N ILE A 38 -5.51 8.61 2.28
CA ILE A 38 -4.83 8.15 1.07
C ILE A 38 -5.22 6.69 0.79
N CYS A 39 -5.59 6.41 -0.47
CA CYS A 39 -5.84 5.05 -0.95
C CYS A 39 -4.76 4.66 -1.97
N ILE A 40 -4.15 3.49 -1.78
CA ILE A 40 -3.24 2.83 -2.73
C ILE A 40 -4.00 1.67 -3.34
N VAL A 41 -4.31 1.74 -4.64
CA VAL A 41 -5.20 0.74 -5.25
C VAL A 41 -4.52 0.04 -6.41
N GLN A 42 -4.35 -1.27 -6.28
CA GLN A 42 -3.82 -2.13 -7.31
C GLN A 42 -4.95 -2.65 -8.21
N GLU A 43 -4.61 -2.95 -9.45
CA GLU A 43 -5.51 -3.43 -10.50
C GLU A 43 -6.63 -2.44 -10.86
N CYS A 44 -6.50 -1.17 -10.52
CA CYS A 44 -7.50 -0.16 -10.87
C CYS A 44 -7.30 0.37 -12.31
N GLU A 45 -8.39 0.80 -12.93
CA GLU A 45 -8.36 1.49 -14.21
C GLU A 45 -7.88 2.94 -14.07
N ASN A 46 -7.30 3.47 -15.15
CA ASN A 46 -6.85 4.86 -15.22
C ASN A 46 -8.04 5.83 -15.11
N PRO A 47 -8.12 6.66 -14.06
CA PRO A 47 -9.24 7.59 -13.88
C PRO A 47 -9.28 8.69 -14.96
N ALA A 48 -8.14 9.08 -15.53
CA ALA A 48 -8.06 10.15 -16.52
C ALA A 48 -8.85 9.85 -17.81
N VAL A 49 -8.99 8.57 -18.17
CA VAL A 49 -9.74 8.14 -19.37
C VAL A 49 -11.10 7.54 -19.03
N SER A 50 -11.48 7.49 -17.76
CA SER A 50 -12.77 6.93 -17.34
C SER A 50 -13.94 7.82 -17.75
N ARG A 51 -15.02 7.22 -18.24
CA ARG A 51 -16.27 7.93 -18.52
C ARG A 51 -17.19 8.03 -17.30
N HIS A 52 -16.89 7.32 -16.23
CA HIS A 52 -17.70 7.31 -15.01
C HIS A 52 -17.45 8.58 -14.18
N LYS A 53 -18.45 9.47 -14.11
CA LYS A 53 -18.32 10.79 -13.48
C LYS A 53 -17.88 10.68 -12.00
N GLY A 54 -18.59 9.89 -11.18
CA GLY A 54 -18.29 9.75 -9.77
C GLY A 54 -16.89 9.17 -9.50
N TYR A 55 -16.40 8.29 -10.36
CA TYR A 55 -15.03 7.78 -10.25
C TYR A 55 -13.98 8.87 -10.55
N ARG A 56 -14.23 9.74 -11.55
CA ARG A 56 -13.34 10.87 -11.81
C ARG A 56 -13.35 11.90 -10.67
N GLU A 57 -14.51 12.10 -10.05
CA GLU A 57 -14.63 12.98 -8.87
C GLU A 57 -13.88 12.39 -7.66
N PHE A 58 -14.03 11.10 -7.39
CA PHE A 58 -13.22 10.38 -6.39
C PHE A 58 -11.72 10.49 -6.66
N ALA A 59 -11.31 10.45 -7.92
CA ALA A 59 -9.94 10.50 -8.38
C ALA A 59 -9.46 11.91 -8.75
N ALA A 60 -10.11 12.97 -8.28
CA ALA A 60 -9.74 14.36 -8.60
C ALA A 60 -8.31 14.71 -8.16
N ASN A 61 -7.84 14.05 -7.08
CA ASN A 61 -6.47 14.13 -6.59
C ASN A 61 -5.85 12.73 -6.62
N ALA A 62 -5.34 12.34 -7.78
CA ALA A 62 -4.77 11.01 -7.98
C ALA A 62 -3.57 11.01 -8.90
N LEU A 63 -2.63 10.10 -8.61
CA LEU A 63 -1.56 9.68 -9.51
C LEU A 63 -1.79 8.22 -9.90
N TRP A 64 -1.45 7.87 -11.14
CA TRP A 64 -1.69 6.52 -11.66
C TRP A 64 -0.58 6.09 -12.62
N THR A 65 -0.24 4.81 -12.60
CA THR A 65 0.68 4.16 -13.53
C THR A 65 0.14 2.80 -13.98
N GLY A 66 0.40 2.41 -15.21
CA GLY A 66 0.01 1.10 -15.75
C GLY A 66 0.28 0.99 -17.23
N ASP A 67 0.49 -0.24 -17.70
CA ASP A 67 0.76 -0.54 -19.13
C ASP A 67 -0.50 -0.42 -19.98
N VAL A 68 -1.67 -0.61 -19.40
CA VAL A 68 -2.97 -0.57 -20.09
C VAL A 68 -3.99 0.22 -19.27
N HIS A 69 -4.83 1.01 -19.93
CA HIS A 69 -5.73 1.95 -19.26
C HIS A 69 -6.76 1.31 -18.31
N TYR A 70 -7.04 0.03 -18.44
CA TYR A 70 -8.03 -0.68 -17.61
C TYR A 70 -7.42 -1.40 -16.41
N LYS A 71 -6.08 -1.37 -16.23
CA LYS A 71 -5.42 -2.08 -15.14
C LYS A 71 -4.06 -1.46 -14.81
N GLY A 72 -3.90 -0.99 -13.59
CA GLY A 72 -2.67 -0.37 -13.11
C GLY A 72 -2.67 -0.16 -11.60
N LEU A 73 -1.83 0.73 -11.15
CA LEU A 73 -1.64 1.13 -9.77
C LEU A 73 -1.97 2.62 -9.61
N GLY A 74 -2.84 2.95 -8.66
CA GLY A 74 -3.21 4.34 -8.38
C GLY A 74 -3.00 4.72 -6.91
N VAL A 75 -2.63 5.97 -6.69
CA VAL A 75 -2.64 6.64 -5.38
C VAL A 75 -3.67 7.74 -5.45
N PHE A 76 -4.64 7.71 -4.55
CA PHE A 76 -5.77 8.65 -4.48
C PHE A 76 -5.75 9.30 -3.10
N ALA A 77 -5.80 10.61 -3.03
CA ALA A 77 -5.81 11.33 -1.77
C ALA A 77 -7.05 12.23 -1.64
N ARG A 78 -7.52 12.42 -0.40
CA ARG A 78 -8.57 13.39 -0.12
C ARG A 78 -8.12 14.81 -0.42
N GLU A 79 -9.07 15.72 -0.48
CA GLU A 79 -8.80 17.15 -0.56
C GLU A 79 -7.93 17.62 0.62
N GLY A 80 -7.02 18.56 0.36
CA GLY A 80 -6.08 19.09 1.35
C GLY A 80 -4.77 18.31 1.47
N ILE A 81 -4.61 17.18 0.80
CA ILE A 81 -3.32 16.46 0.70
C ILE A 81 -2.73 16.72 -0.68
N SER A 82 -1.48 17.16 -0.75
CA SER A 82 -0.77 17.30 -2.03
C SER A 82 -0.04 16.02 -2.39
N LEU A 83 -0.14 15.62 -3.66
CA LEU A 83 0.59 14.49 -4.23
C LEU A 83 1.46 14.98 -5.39
N SER A 84 2.75 14.65 -5.37
CA SER A 84 3.64 14.88 -6.51
C SER A 84 4.44 13.62 -6.83
N LEU A 85 4.61 13.34 -8.12
CA LEU A 85 5.40 12.19 -8.57
C LEU A 85 6.87 12.45 -8.30
N LEU A 86 7.55 11.47 -7.68
CA LEU A 86 9.00 11.50 -7.51
C LEU A 86 9.70 10.94 -8.75
N ASP A 87 10.84 11.54 -9.11
CA ASP A 87 11.68 11.08 -10.21
C ASP A 87 12.55 9.88 -9.77
N TRP A 88 11.89 8.74 -9.58
CA TRP A 88 12.55 7.46 -9.35
C TRP A 88 12.40 6.62 -10.60
N GLU A 89 13.43 6.59 -11.40
CA GLU A 89 13.39 5.90 -12.69
C GLU A 89 13.00 4.43 -12.54
N SER A 90 11.98 4.00 -13.26
CA SER A 90 11.45 2.64 -13.16
C SER A 90 12.23 1.63 -14.03
N TYR A 91 13.01 2.09 -15.02
CA TYR A 91 13.65 1.26 -16.03
C TYR A 91 12.62 0.35 -16.73
N CYS A 92 12.80 -0.95 -16.64
CA CYS A 92 11.84 -1.95 -17.14
C CYS A 92 10.95 -2.53 -16.03
N LEU A 93 11.09 -2.04 -14.78
CA LEU A 93 10.31 -2.49 -13.63
C LEU A 93 8.95 -1.76 -13.62
N ARG A 94 7.89 -2.47 -13.26
CA ARG A 94 6.52 -1.99 -13.45
C ARG A 94 5.74 -1.91 -12.15
N HIS A 95 4.77 -1.00 -12.15
CA HIS A 95 3.78 -0.88 -11.09
C HIS A 95 4.38 -0.54 -9.71
N PHE A 96 5.38 0.35 -9.73
CA PHE A 96 5.89 1.07 -8.57
C PHE A 96 5.61 2.55 -8.80
N LEU A 97 4.97 3.20 -7.83
CA LEU A 97 4.57 4.59 -7.94
C LEU A 97 5.11 5.37 -6.74
N PRO A 98 6.29 6.00 -6.89
CA PRO A 98 6.88 6.82 -5.85
C PRO A 98 6.24 8.22 -5.85
N VAL A 99 5.74 8.64 -4.70
CA VAL A 99 4.97 9.87 -4.52
C VAL A 99 5.54 10.64 -3.33
N CYS A 100 5.73 11.96 -3.47
CA CYS A 100 5.92 12.87 -2.36
C CYS A 100 4.56 13.35 -1.86
N VAL A 101 4.32 13.26 -0.57
CA VAL A 101 3.07 13.67 0.09
C VAL A 101 3.33 14.92 0.92
N ASN A 102 2.55 15.98 0.67
CA ASN A 102 2.63 17.27 1.37
C ASN A 102 4.03 17.89 1.38
N GLU A 103 4.92 17.53 0.43
CA GLU A 103 6.33 17.92 0.41
C GLU A 103 7.12 17.52 1.68
N GLN A 104 6.62 16.56 2.46
CA GLN A 104 7.17 16.20 3.77
C GLN A 104 7.70 14.76 3.84
N TRP A 105 7.04 13.80 3.21
CA TRP A 105 7.42 12.39 3.27
C TRP A 105 7.12 11.66 1.97
N ASN A 106 7.72 10.51 1.79
CA ASN A 106 7.62 9.72 0.59
C ASN A 106 6.64 8.54 0.77
N LEU A 107 5.84 8.28 -0.25
CA LEU A 107 5.00 7.09 -0.35
C LEU A 107 5.44 6.29 -1.57
N LEU A 108 5.89 5.06 -1.37
CA LEU A 108 6.10 4.12 -2.45
C LEU A 108 4.92 3.14 -2.51
N ALA A 109 4.03 3.37 -3.45
CA ALA A 109 2.94 2.45 -3.73
C ALA A 109 3.46 1.26 -4.55
N VAL A 110 3.04 0.04 -4.18
CA VAL A 110 3.55 -1.21 -4.73
C VAL A 110 2.41 -2.08 -5.26
N TRP A 111 2.63 -2.59 -6.48
CA TRP A 111 1.93 -3.75 -7.00
C TRP A 111 2.98 -4.66 -7.65
N ALA A 112 3.52 -5.59 -6.89
CA ALA A 112 4.55 -6.52 -7.34
C ALA A 112 3.92 -7.57 -8.27
N ALA A 113 3.75 -7.18 -9.55
CA ALA A 113 3.30 -8.07 -10.59
C ALA A 113 4.38 -9.14 -10.87
N LYS A 114 4.04 -10.16 -11.65
CA LYS A 114 4.99 -11.24 -11.96
C LYS A 114 6.30 -10.70 -12.58
N PRO A 115 7.47 -11.05 -12.05
CA PRO A 115 7.82 -12.16 -11.15
C PRO A 115 7.67 -11.88 -9.63
N TYR A 116 6.75 -11.05 -9.22
CA TYR A 116 6.35 -10.81 -7.83
C TYR A 116 7.45 -10.11 -7.00
N ILE A 117 7.76 -10.62 -5.81
CA ILE A 117 8.71 -10.02 -4.88
C ILE A 117 10.11 -9.80 -5.47
N GLU A 118 10.51 -10.59 -6.47
CA GLU A 118 11.81 -10.45 -7.12
C GLU A 118 11.92 -9.12 -7.88
N GLU A 119 10.83 -8.63 -8.48
CA GLU A 119 10.79 -7.34 -9.17
C GLU A 119 10.90 -6.19 -8.16
N TYR A 120 10.17 -6.27 -7.05
CA TYR A 120 10.30 -5.29 -5.98
C TYR A 120 11.71 -5.29 -5.36
N TYR A 121 12.30 -6.47 -5.13
CA TYR A 121 13.68 -6.58 -4.63
C TYR A 121 14.66 -5.80 -5.51
N VAL A 122 14.54 -5.92 -6.84
CA VAL A 122 15.40 -5.19 -7.79
C VAL A 122 15.11 -3.70 -7.73
N TYR A 123 13.83 -3.29 -7.72
CA TYR A 123 13.43 -1.89 -7.62
C TYR A 123 13.97 -1.23 -6.34
N HIS A 124 13.79 -1.89 -5.20
CA HIS A 124 14.35 -1.41 -3.93
C HIS A 124 15.88 -1.31 -3.97
N SER A 125 16.56 -2.31 -4.53
CA SER A 125 18.03 -2.30 -4.64
C SER A 125 18.57 -1.12 -5.45
N ILE A 126 17.85 -0.71 -6.50
CA ILE A 126 18.20 0.45 -7.34
C ILE A 126 17.99 1.75 -6.58
N HIS A 127 16.92 1.84 -5.80
CA HIS A 127 16.51 3.07 -5.11
C HIS A 127 16.81 3.07 -3.61
N ARG A 128 17.69 2.17 -3.13
CA ARG A 128 17.99 2.01 -1.71
C ARG A 128 18.36 3.31 -0.99
N ASP A 129 19.03 4.23 -1.69
CA ASP A 129 19.48 5.50 -1.13
C ASP A 129 18.34 6.55 -1.05
N LYS A 130 17.18 6.24 -1.62
CA LYS A 130 16.00 7.10 -1.63
C LYS A 130 14.90 6.61 -0.67
N ILE A 131 15.04 5.39 -0.13
CA ILE A 131 14.10 4.76 0.80
C ILE A 131 14.72 4.81 2.19
N ASP A 132 14.08 5.54 3.09
CA ASP A 132 14.54 5.80 4.45
C ASP A 132 13.35 5.84 5.43
N SER A 133 13.59 6.24 6.68
CA SER A 133 12.57 6.36 7.72
C SER A 133 11.46 7.39 7.43
N HIS A 134 11.63 8.27 6.43
CA HIS A 134 10.59 9.19 5.96
C HIS A 134 9.77 8.61 4.80
N THR A 135 9.92 7.33 4.52
CA THR A 135 9.20 6.63 3.45
C THR A 135 8.17 5.68 4.04
N VAL A 136 6.95 5.70 3.49
CA VAL A 136 5.96 4.64 3.69
C VAL A 136 5.94 3.78 2.44
N VAL A 137 6.07 2.47 2.58
CA VAL A 137 6.00 1.52 1.46
C VAL A 137 4.78 0.62 1.66
N ALA A 138 3.80 0.67 0.75
CA ALA A 138 2.59 -0.12 0.94
C ALA A 138 2.00 -0.62 -0.39
N GLY A 139 1.35 -1.78 -0.34
CA GLY A 139 0.74 -2.37 -1.51
C GLY A 139 0.61 -3.88 -1.47
N ASP A 140 0.32 -4.44 -2.64
CA ASP A 140 0.28 -5.86 -2.91
C ASP A 140 1.69 -6.32 -3.35
N PHE A 141 2.37 -7.03 -2.44
CA PHE A 141 3.70 -7.59 -2.70
C PHE A 141 3.64 -8.96 -3.38
N ASN A 142 2.45 -9.55 -3.49
CA ASN A 142 2.25 -10.88 -4.05
C ASN A 142 3.21 -11.91 -3.48
N SER A 143 3.55 -11.78 -2.21
CA SER A 143 4.61 -12.56 -1.55
C SER A 143 4.32 -12.78 -0.07
N ASN A 144 4.93 -13.84 0.46
CA ASN A 144 4.95 -14.16 1.89
C ASN A 144 6.18 -15.02 2.17
N GLN A 145 6.71 -15.00 3.40
CA GLN A 145 7.89 -15.74 3.83
C GLN A 145 7.80 -17.25 3.51
N ARG A 146 6.60 -17.83 3.54
CA ARG A 146 6.37 -19.25 3.19
C ARG A 146 6.86 -19.66 1.80
N TRP A 147 7.10 -18.67 0.91
CA TRP A 147 7.59 -18.92 -0.45
C TRP A 147 9.06 -18.56 -0.65
N ASP A 148 9.80 -18.19 0.38
CA ASP A 148 11.21 -17.77 0.29
C ASP A 148 12.09 -18.74 -0.48
N ARG A 149 11.88 -20.04 -0.31
CA ARG A 149 12.63 -21.08 -1.03
C ARG A 149 12.47 -21.00 -2.56
N LYS A 150 11.37 -20.44 -3.04
CA LYS A 150 11.11 -20.29 -4.50
C LYS A 150 11.87 -19.09 -5.09
N HIS A 151 12.12 -18.07 -4.27
CA HIS A 151 12.70 -16.80 -4.70
C HIS A 151 14.19 -16.66 -4.36
N ASN A 152 14.76 -17.65 -3.65
CA ASN A 152 16.17 -17.67 -3.26
C ASN A 152 16.62 -16.36 -2.57
N LYS A 153 17.66 -15.68 -3.14
CA LYS A 153 18.21 -14.44 -2.58
C LYS A 153 17.28 -13.23 -2.71
N ARG A 154 16.25 -13.29 -3.59
CA ARG A 154 15.28 -12.20 -3.81
C ARG A 154 13.95 -12.54 -3.15
N SER A 155 14.03 -13.10 -1.96
CA SER A 155 12.89 -13.61 -1.21
C SER A 155 12.14 -12.51 -0.46
N HIS A 156 10.96 -12.86 0.09
CA HIS A 156 10.20 -11.99 0.96
C HIS A 156 11.02 -11.56 2.18
N SER A 157 11.68 -12.50 2.87
CA SER A 157 12.53 -12.19 4.03
C SER A 157 13.69 -11.27 3.68
N ALA A 158 14.28 -11.42 2.48
CA ALA A 158 15.32 -10.50 2.03
C ALA A 158 14.79 -9.07 1.85
N VAL A 159 13.59 -8.92 1.30
CA VAL A 159 12.92 -7.62 1.17
C VAL A 159 12.58 -7.02 2.53
N VAL A 160 12.05 -7.81 3.46
CA VAL A 160 11.78 -7.36 4.84
C VAL A 160 13.06 -6.85 5.51
N GLN A 161 14.19 -7.57 5.32
CA GLN A 161 15.48 -7.13 5.85
C GLN A 161 15.94 -5.81 5.22
N MET A 162 15.80 -5.65 3.88
CA MET A 162 16.16 -4.40 3.20
C MET A 162 15.33 -3.21 3.70
N LEU A 163 14.04 -3.41 3.98
CA LEU A 163 13.17 -2.39 4.55
C LEU A 163 13.57 -2.08 6.00
N ALA A 164 13.93 -3.10 6.79
CA ALA A 164 14.44 -2.90 8.15
C ALA A 164 15.77 -2.13 8.16
N ASP A 165 16.68 -2.40 7.21
CA ASP A 165 17.93 -1.66 7.04
C ASP A 165 17.69 -0.18 6.69
N ALA A 166 16.55 0.13 6.06
CA ALA A 166 16.08 1.49 5.78
C ALA A 166 15.31 2.14 6.96
N GLY A 167 15.19 1.43 8.10
CA GLY A 167 14.47 1.91 9.29
C GLY A 167 12.95 1.71 9.24
N LEU A 168 12.46 0.82 8.36
CA LEU A 168 11.03 0.55 8.17
C LEU A 168 10.67 -0.83 8.69
N VAL A 169 9.54 -0.94 9.36
CA VAL A 169 8.99 -2.22 9.85
C VAL A 169 7.58 -2.43 9.31
N SER A 170 7.17 -3.69 9.20
CA SER A 170 5.80 -4.02 8.80
C SER A 170 4.81 -3.59 9.89
N ALA A 171 3.86 -2.75 9.52
CA ALA A 171 2.85 -2.23 10.44
C ALA A 171 2.00 -3.37 11.04
N TRP A 172 1.60 -4.35 10.23
CA TRP A 172 0.87 -5.52 10.73
C TRP A 172 1.64 -6.25 11.83
N HIS A 173 2.90 -6.60 11.54
CA HIS A 173 3.71 -7.41 12.46
C HIS A 173 4.05 -6.66 13.73
N GLN A 174 4.28 -5.34 13.65
CA GLN A 174 4.51 -4.52 14.84
C GLN A 174 3.25 -4.43 15.73
N VAL A 175 2.07 -4.20 15.14
CA VAL A 175 0.82 -4.02 15.91
C VAL A 175 0.31 -5.35 16.47
N LYS A 176 0.42 -6.44 15.71
CA LYS A 176 -0.10 -7.77 16.13
C LYS A 176 0.91 -8.59 16.91
N GLY A 177 2.20 -8.26 16.86
CA GLY A 177 3.26 -9.05 17.50
C GLY A 177 3.48 -10.40 16.84
N GLU A 178 3.10 -10.53 15.57
CA GLU A 178 3.22 -11.77 14.79
C GLU A 178 4.52 -11.84 14.01
N MET A 179 4.91 -13.04 13.57
CA MET A 179 6.07 -13.22 12.69
C MET A 179 5.61 -13.36 11.23
N HIS A 180 6.45 -12.89 10.30
CA HIS A 180 6.24 -13.12 8.88
C HIS A 180 6.07 -14.62 8.59
N GLY A 181 5.08 -14.95 7.78
CA GLY A 181 4.71 -16.35 7.46
C GLY A 181 3.79 -17.02 8.46
N GLN A 182 3.44 -16.34 9.57
CA GLN A 182 2.56 -16.83 10.63
C GLN A 182 1.39 -15.88 10.91
N GLU A 183 1.04 -15.06 9.94
CA GLU A 183 -0.03 -14.06 10.05
C GLU A 183 -1.38 -14.76 10.30
N SER A 184 -2.10 -14.30 11.32
CA SER A 184 -3.39 -14.86 11.75
C SER A 184 -4.54 -14.49 10.82
N GLU A 185 -4.43 -13.34 10.13
CA GLU A 185 -5.47 -12.83 9.25
C GLU A 185 -4.96 -12.70 7.80
N PRO A 186 -5.66 -13.27 6.82
CA PRO A 186 -5.31 -13.14 5.41
C PRO A 186 -5.79 -11.83 4.80
N THR A 187 -4.99 -11.30 3.88
CA THR A 187 -5.39 -10.20 3.00
C THR A 187 -5.91 -10.68 1.64
N PHE A 188 -5.63 -11.94 1.27
CA PHE A 188 -5.94 -12.51 -0.03
C PHE A 188 -6.49 -13.94 0.06
N PHE A 189 -7.40 -14.27 -0.85
CA PHE A 189 -7.98 -15.61 -0.96
C PHE A 189 -7.90 -16.12 -2.40
N LEU A 190 -6.97 -17.03 -2.64
CA LEU A 190 -6.70 -17.54 -3.99
C LEU A 190 -7.96 -18.19 -4.60
N TYR A 191 -8.35 -17.70 -5.77
CA TYR A 191 -9.59 -18.06 -6.48
C TYR A 191 -10.88 -17.78 -5.67
N ARG A 192 -10.84 -16.81 -4.76
CA ARG A 192 -11.93 -16.49 -3.82
C ARG A 192 -12.38 -17.70 -2.99
N LYS A 193 -11.41 -18.54 -2.60
CA LYS A 193 -11.67 -19.74 -1.80
C LYS A 193 -11.24 -19.51 -0.36
N PRO A 194 -12.17 -19.57 0.63
CA PRO A 194 -11.85 -19.38 2.05
C PRO A 194 -10.76 -20.32 2.57
N GLU A 195 -10.67 -21.52 2.00
CA GLU A 195 -9.67 -22.52 2.35
C GLU A 195 -8.27 -22.28 1.76
N ARG A 196 -8.09 -21.19 1.01
CA ARG A 196 -6.81 -20.80 0.42
C ARG A 196 -6.42 -19.36 0.78
N PRO A 197 -6.27 -19.09 2.09
CA PRO A 197 -5.95 -17.76 2.59
C PRO A 197 -4.45 -17.50 2.52
N TYR A 198 -4.08 -16.24 2.23
CA TYR A 198 -2.70 -15.75 2.26
C TYR A 198 -2.67 -14.30 2.75
N HIS A 199 -1.57 -13.91 3.40
CA HIS A 199 -1.26 -12.53 3.73
C HIS A 199 -0.18 -12.08 2.76
N ILE A 200 -0.50 -11.18 1.83
CA ILE A 200 0.40 -10.76 0.73
C ILE A 200 0.37 -9.25 0.47
N ASP A 201 -0.52 -8.53 1.14
CA ASP A 201 -0.56 -7.08 1.14
C ASP A 201 0.07 -6.56 2.43
N TYR A 202 0.97 -5.58 2.33
CA TYR A 202 1.74 -5.07 3.46
C TYR A 202 1.82 -3.54 3.42
N ALA A 203 2.11 -2.97 4.60
CA ALA A 203 2.59 -1.61 4.75
C ALA A 203 3.79 -1.60 5.69
N PHE A 204 4.82 -0.85 5.31
CA PHE A 204 6.04 -0.64 6.06
C PHE A 204 6.21 0.86 6.30
N ALA A 205 6.54 1.24 7.52
CA ALA A 205 6.79 2.62 7.94
C ALA A 205 7.81 2.64 9.09
N ALA A 206 8.25 3.83 9.49
CA ALA A 206 9.05 3.98 10.69
C ALA A 206 8.28 3.47 11.92
N PRO A 207 8.93 2.76 12.85
CA PRO A 207 8.25 2.12 13.99
C PRO A 207 7.43 3.09 14.85
N ASP A 208 7.94 4.29 15.07
CA ASP A 208 7.33 5.33 15.88
C ASP A 208 6.17 6.06 15.18
N ALA A 209 6.10 5.98 13.86
CA ALA A 209 4.97 6.50 13.08
C ALA A 209 3.74 5.58 13.12
N ILE A 210 3.93 4.27 13.34
CA ILE A 210 2.83 3.30 13.29
C ILE A 210 1.96 3.39 14.55
N ARG A 211 0.68 3.74 14.37
CA ARG A 211 -0.31 3.79 15.44
C ARG A 211 -1.22 2.55 15.48
N ASP A 212 -1.72 2.13 14.31
CA ASP A 212 -2.60 0.96 14.20
C ASP A 212 -2.48 0.32 12.81
N CYS A 213 -2.78 -0.97 12.74
CA CYS A 213 -2.88 -1.71 11.50
C CYS A 213 -3.92 -2.82 11.61
N ARG A 214 -4.89 -2.86 10.66
CA ARG A 214 -5.98 -3.82 10.63
C ARG A 214 -6.42 -4.15 9.22
N ILE A 215 -7.13 -5.25 9.07
CA ILE A 215 -7.70 -5.71 7.81
C ILE A 215 -9.21 -5.52 7.87
N GLU A 216 -9.79 -4.92 6.80
CA GLU A 216 -11.25 -4.79 6.66
C GLU A 216 -11.87 -6.16 6.33
N GLN A 217 -12.85 -6.58 7.12
CA GLN A 217 -13.38 -7.93 7.03
C GLN A 217 -14.73 -8.06 6.31
N ASP A 218 -15.62 -7.08 6.47
CA ASP A 218 -17.06 -7.32 6.24
C ASP A 218 -17.57 -7.04 4.83
N SER A 219 -16.96 -6.17 4.05
CA SER A 219 -17.59 -5.61 2.85
C SER A 219 -17.00 -6.08 1.51
N VAL A 220 -15.94 -6.87 1.52
CA VAL A 220 -15.03 -6.98 0.37
C VAL A 220 -15.21 -8.24 -0.44
N TRP A 221 -15.78 -9.28 0.16
CA TRP A 221 -15.87 -10.61 -0.45
C TRP A 221 -16.61 -10.63 -1.81
N ALA A 222 -17.62 -9.77 -1.96
CA ALA A 222 -18.34 -9.63 -3.23
C ALA A 222 -17.54 -8.88 -4.30
N CYS A 223 -16.55 -8.05 -3.88
CA CYS A 223 -15.88 -7.09 -4.74
C CYS A 223 -14.49 -7.52 -5.19
N SER A 224 -13.71 -8.19 -4.33
CA SER A 224 -12.33 -8.57 -4.61
C SER A 224 -11.99 -9.90 -3.92
N ASP A 225 -10.92 -10.55 -4.36
CA ASP A 225 -10.26 -11.66 -3.65
C ASP A 225 -9.21 -11.14 -2.64
N HIS A 226 -8.95 -9.83 -2.61
CA HIS A 226 -8.17 -9.17 -1.57
C HIS A 226 -9.06 -8.38 -0.61
N ARG A 227 -8.61 -8.27 0.64
CA ARG A 227 -9.16 -7.40 1.68
C ARG A 227 -8.33 -6.12 1.81
N PRO A 228 -8.93 -4.96 2.04
CA PRO A 228 -8.18 -3.74 2.33
C PRO A 228 -7.34 -3.89 3.61
N LEU A 229 -6.08 -3.50 3.54
CA LEU A 229 -5.22 -3.27 4.70
C LEU A 229 -5.28 -1.79 5.05
N ILE A 230 -5.62 -1.47 6.28
CA ILE A 230 -5.80 -0.12 6.82
C ILE A 230 -4.69 0.17 7.80
N ILE A 231 -3.99 1.28 7.63
CA ILE A 231 -2.90 1.72 8.48
C ILE A 231 -3.19 3.14 8.96
N ASP A 232 -3.10 3.37 10.26
CA ASP A 232 -3.18 4.69 10.88
C ASP A 232 -1.77 5.11 11.34
N LEU A 233 -1.27 6.26 10.85
CA LEU A 233 0.08 6.75 11.06
C LEU A 233 0.09 8.14 11.69
N ASN A 234 1.08 8.42 12.53
CA ASN A 234 1.43 9.75 13.03
C ASN A 234 2.62 10.26 12.18
N LEU A 235 2.34 11.05 11.15
CA LEU A 235 3.33 11.61 10.21
C LEU A 235 3.30 13.13 10.28
#